data_65c7a355058cdd65b0809d07498e1d86
#
_entry.id   65c7a355058cdd65b0809d07498e1d86
#
_cell.length_a   1.000
_cell.length_b   1.000
_cell.length_c   1.000
_cell.angle_alpha   90.00
_cell.angle_beta   90.00
_cell.angle_gamma   90.00
#
_symmetry.space_group_name_H-M   'P 1'
#
loop_
_entity.id
_entity.type
_entity.pdbx_description
1 polymer ?
#
loop_
_entity_poly.entity_id
_entity_poly.type
_entity_poly.pdbx_seq_one_letter_code
_entity_poly.pdbx_strand_id
1 'polypeptide(L)' 'LPDGAAIPANATELAELVWDDAGKPVPAAALDTDATDAQKALTWASENQLLPSNKTADAPVSYWEVIQIWRKAQTLKN' A
#
# COMPACT_ATOMS: atom_id res chain seq x y z
N LEU A 1 8.04 -3.11 -10.65
CA LEU A 1 7.96 -4.06 -9.54
C LEU A 1 9.26 -4.83 -9.39
N PRO A 2 9.61 -5.27 -8.17
CA PRO A 2 10.80 -6.09 -7.99
C PRO A 2 10.66 -7.41 -8.75
N ASP A 3 11.78 -7.93 -9.25
CA ASP A 3 11.79 -9.22 -9.93
C ASP A 3 11.31 -10.32 -8.98
N GLY A 4 10.40 -11.16 -9.46
CA GLY A 4 9.86 -12.24 -8.68
C GLY A 4 8.76 -11.86 -7.71
N ALA A 5 8.38 -10.59 -7.63
CA ALA A 5 7.28 -10.16 -6.76
C ALA A 5 5.95 -10.64 -7.32
N ALA A 6 5.07 -11.13 -6.46
CA ALA A 6 3.71 -11.47 -6.85
C ALA A 6 2.95 -10.19 -7.21
N ILE A 7 2.13 -10.25 -8.25
CA ILE A 7 1.31 -9.11 -8.65
C ILE A 7 0.12 -9.02 -7.68
N PRO A 8 -0.08 -7.87 -7.01
CA PRO A 8 -1.20 -7.72 -6.09
C PRO A 8 -2.54 -7.90 -6.78
N ALA A 9 -3.46 -8.58 -6.12
CA ALA A 9 -4.81 -8.83 -6.64
C ALA A 9 -5.85 -7.88 -6.05
N ASN A 10 -5.57 -7.29 -4.90
CA ASN A 10 -6.51 -6.41 -4.21
C ASN A 10 -5.79 -5.26 -3.52
N ALA A 11 -6.57 -4.33 -2.95
CA ALA A 11 -6.04 -3.12 -2.32
C ALA A 11 -5.09 -3.44 -1.16
N THR A 12 -5.41 -4.45 -0.35
CA THR A 12 -4.56 -4.83 0.78
C THR A 12 -3.20 -5.31 0.31
N GLU A 13 -3.17 -6.22 -0.67
CA GLU A 13 -1.91 -6.74 -1.21
C GLU A 13 -1.08 -5.63 -1.84
N LEU A 14 -1.74 -4.72 -2.56
CA LEU A 14 -1.06 -3.58 -3.16
C LEU A 14 -0.49 -2.65 -2.10
N ALA A 15 -1.26 -2.34 -1.06
CA ALA A 15 -0.79 -1.50 0.04
C ALA A 15 0.42 -2.13 0.74
N GLU A 16 0.36 -3.44 1.01
CA GLU A 16 1.46 -4.15 1.65
C GLU A 16 2.71 -4.15 0.78
N LEU A 17 2.55 -4.32 -0.53
CA LEU A 17 3.68 -4.30 -1.46
C LEU A 17 4.44 -2.97 -1.40
N VAL A 18 3.72 -1.85 -1.54
CA VAL A 18 4.36 -0.53 -1.54
C VAL A 18 4.87 -0.13 -0.16
N TRP A 19 4.18 -0.56 0.90
CA TRP A 19 4.59 -0.30 2.27
C TRP A 19 5.88 -1.06 2.62
N ASP A 20 5.97 -2.35 2.27
CA ASP A 20 7.17 -3.15 2.45
C ASP A 20 8.35 -2.54 1.69
N ASP A 21 8.12 -2.15 0.43
CA ASP A 21 9.15 -1.55 -0.40
C ASP A 21 9.65 -0.21 0.17
N ALA A 22 8.78 0.52 0.87
CA ALA A 22 9.13 1.77 1.53
C ALA A 22 9.83 1.58 2.88
N GLY A 23 10.00 0.33 3.33
CA GLY A 23 10.64 0.02 4.61
C GLY A 23 9.69 -0.04 5.80
N LYS A 24 8.42 -0.29 5.54
CA LYS A 24 7.37 -0.42 6.57
C LYS A 24 7.26 0.82 7.45
N PRO A 25 7.08 2.02 6.86
CA PRO A 25 7.01 3.24 7.65
C PRO A 25 5.81 3.24 8.59
N VAL A 26 5.99 3.81 9.77
CA VAL A 26 4.90 3.93 10.75
C VAL A 26 3.88 4.93 10.24
N PRO A 27 2.59 4.57 10.16
CA PRO A 27 1.56 5.54 9.78
C PRO A 27 1.50 6.72 10.75
N ALA A 28 1.13 7.89 10.25
CA ALA A 28 0.99 9.08 11.08
C ALA A 28 -0.20 8.96 12.02
N ALA A 29 -1.29 8.32 11.57
CA ALA A 29 -2.46 8.09 12.41
C ALA A 29 -2.14 7.11 13.52
N ALA A 30 -2.63 7.39 14.73
CA ALA A 30 -2.48 6.47 15.85
C ALA A 30 -3.33 5.22 15.62
N LEU A 31 -2.69 4.05 15.62
CA LEU A 31 -3.36 2.76 15.51
C LEU A 31 -3.21 1.99 16.81
N ASP A 32 -4.10 1.02 17.02
CA ASP A 32 -4.01 0.13 18.16
C ASP A 32 -2.67 -0.61 18.16
N THR A 33 -2.17 -0.93 19.35
CA THR A 33 -0.88 -1.63 19.50
C THR A 33 -0.87 -3.02 18.83
N ASP A 34 -2.07 -3.61 18.65
CA ASP A 34 -2.25 -4.89 17.99
C ASP A 34 -2.63 -4.76 16.50
N ALA A 35 -2.50 -3.56 15.93
CA ALA A 35 -2.78 -3.37 14.51
C ALA A 35 -1.94 -4.31 13.65
N THR A 36 -2.58 -4.95 12.68
CA THR A 36 -1.92 -5.85 11.75
C THR A 36 -1.08 -5.08 10.73
N ASP A 37 -0.16 -5.76 10.07
CA ASP A 37 0.61 -5.17 8.97
C ASP A 37 -0.32 -4.67 7.87
N ALA A 38 -1.40 -5.42 7.57
CA ALA A 38 -2.38 -4.97 6.58
C ALA A 38 -3.01 -3.64 6.97
N GLN A 39 -3.39 -3.48 8.24
CA GLN A 39 -3.97 -2.23 8.73
C GLN A 39 -2.98 -1.07 8.65
N LYS A 40 -1.73 -1.32 9.01
CA LYS A 40 -0.67 -0.31 8.93
C LYS A 40 -0.40 0.09 7.49
N ALA A 41 -0.30 -0.89 6.60
CA ALA A 41 -0.04 -0.63 5.18
C ALA A 41 -1.17 0.16 4.52
N LEU A 42 -2.42 -0.25 4.76
CA LEU A 42 -3.59 0.45 4.21
C LEU A 42 -3.68 1.89 4.72
N THR A 43 -3.44 2.09 6.00
CA THR A 43 -3.47 3.42 6.61
C THR A 43 -2.37 4.30 6.01
N TRP A 44 -1.16 3.78 5.95
CA TRP A 44 -0.04 4.51 5.36
C TRP A 44 -0.29 4.86 3.89
N ALA A 45 -0.80 3.91 3.11
CA ALA A 45 -1.09 4.14 1.69
C ALA A 45 -2.16 5.22 1.49
N SER A 46 -3.20 5.22 2.32
CA SER A 46 -4.24 6.24 2.30
C SER A 46 -3.69 7.62 2.66
N GLU A 47 -2.86 7.69 3.68
CA GLU A 47 -2.24 8.95 4.13
C GLU A 47 -1.38 9.59 3.04
N ASN A 48 -0.79 8.77 2.19
CA ASN A 48 0.09 9.23 1.12
C ASN A 48 -0.62 9.28 -0.24
N GLN A 49 -1.94 9.24 -0.24
CA GLN A 49 -2.78 9.30 -1.44
C GLN A 49 -2.42 8.24 -2.49
N LEU A 50 -1.94 7.09 -2.04
CA LEU A 50 -1.67 5.95 -2.93
C LEU A 50 -2.93 5.16 -3.22
N LEU A 51 -3.87 5.14 -2.27
CA LEU A 51 -5.17 4.51 -2.45
C LEU A 51 -6.27 5.51 -2.08
N PRO A 52 -7.41 5.51 -2.81
CA PRO A 52 -8.56 6.30 -2.40
C PRO A 52 -9.05 5.86 -1.02
N SER A 53 -9.46 6.81 -0.18
CA SER A 53 -9.91 6.51 1.19
C SER A 53 -11.18 5.66 1.22
N ASN A 54 -11.96 5.67 0.13
CA ASN A 54 -13.19 4.88 0.01
C ASN A 54 -12.97 3.50 -0.60
N LYS A 55 -11.74 3.11 -0.92
CA LYS A 55 -11.45 1.80 -1.48
C LYS A 55 -11.38 0.77 -0.35
N THR A 56 -12.19 -0.28 -0.46
CA THR A 56 -12.21 -1.31 0.57
C THR A 56 -10.97 -2.21 0.49
N ALA A 57 -10.63 -2.84 1.61
CA ALA A 57 -9.42 -3.64 1.73
C ALA A 57 -9.35 -4.79 0.73
N ASP A 58 -10.48 -5.39 0.39
CA ASP A 58 -10.58 -6.52 -0.53
C ASP A 58 -10.93 -6.11 -1.96
N ALA A 59 -11.02 -4.81 -2.24
CA ALA A 59 -11.36 -4.33 -3.58
C ALA A 59 -10.32 -4.80 -4.59
N PRO A 60 -10.74 -5.39 -5.73
CA PRO A 60 -9.78 -5.82 -6.74
C PRO A 60 -9.07 -4.63 -7.34
N VAL A 61 -7.83 -4.84 -7.76
CA VAL A 61 -7.04 -3.83 -8.45
C VAL A 61 -6.63 -4.36 -9.81
N SER A 62 -6.61 -3.46 -10.81
CA SER A 62 -6.13 -3.83 -12.13
C SER A 62 -4.59 -3.76 -12.17
N TYR A 63 -4.00 -4.45 -13.14
CA TYR A 63 -2.55 -4.36 -13.33
C TYR A 63 -2.12 -2.91 -13.58
N TRP A 64 -2.91 -2.15 -14.33
CA TRP A 64 -2.63 -0.74 -14.59
C TRP A 64 -2.59 0.08 -13.30
N GLU A 65 -3.55 -0.15 -12.40
CA GLU A 65 -3.56 0.50 -11.10
C GLU A 65 -2.31 0.16 -10.29
N VAL A 66 -1.90 -1.11 -10.30
CA VAL A 66 -0.70 -1.56 -9.62
C VAL A 66 0.52 -0.78 -10.11
N ILE A 67 0.68 -0.67 -11.42
CA ILE A 67 1.83 0.02 -12.01
C ILE A 67 1.82 1.52 -11.68
N GLN A 68 0.66 2.16 -11.78
CA GLN A 68 0.54 3.59 -11.46
C GLN A 68 0.87 3.87 -9.99
N ILE A 69 0.32 3.05 -9.09
CA ILE A 69 0.53 3.23 -7.65
C ILE A 69 1.98 2.91 -7.27
N TRP A 70 2.56 1.88 -7.88
CA TRP A 70 3.97 1.57 -7.68
C TRP A 70 4.85 2.76 -8.06
N ARG A 71 4.64 3.34 -9.23
CA ARG A 71 5.40 4.52 -9.68
C ARG A 71 5.23 5.69 -8.73
N LYS A 72 4.01 5.95 -8.29
CA LYS A 72 3.73 7.04 -7.36
C LYS A 72 4.44 6.80 -6.03
N ALA A 73 4.42 5.58 -5.53
CA ALA A 73 5.10 5.22 -4.28
C ALA A 73 6.61 5.46 -4.37
N GLN A 74 7.22 5.23 -5.54
CA GLN A 74 8.66 5.48 -5.71
C GLN A 74 9.01 6.96 -5.53
N THR A 75 8.09 7.88 -5.83
CA THR A 75 8.34 9.31 -5.64
C THR A 75 8.40 9.71 -4.18
N LEU A 76 7.89 8.88 -3.27
CA LEU A 76 7.96 9.14 -1.82
C LEU A 76 9.31 8.77 -1.22
N LYS A 77 10.12 8.05 -1.95
CA LYS A 77 11.46 7.67 -1.52
C LYS A 77 12.45 8.79 -1.82
N ASN A 78 13.38 8.97 -0.95
CA ASN A 78 14.46 9.94 -1.13
C ASN A 78 15.69 9.30 -1.76
#